data_df7397b8fff80ebe23711c13c27cdd00
#
_entry.id   df7397b8fff80ebe23711c13c27cdd00
#
_cell.length_a   1.000
_cell.length_b   1.000
_cell.length_c   1.000
_cell.angle_alpha   90.00
_cell.angle_beta   90.00
_cell.angle_gamma   90.00
#
_symmetry.space_group_name_H-M   'P 1'
#
loop_
_entity.id
_entity.type
_entity.pdbx_description
1 polymer ?
#
loop_
_entity_poly.entity_id
_entity_poly.type
_entity_poly.pdbx_seq_one_letter_code
_entity_poly.pdbx_strand_id
1 'polypeptide(L)'
;MRVGFLGPEGTYTHQALRDAPAPPGLTAVPQATIYGTIMAVHDAVVELALVPIENALEGSVDVTLDTLASDAAAVTIIGETVQRIRNCLISSTPVGVDEIGTVFSHPQATAQCARFLRTELPGATIVAASSTAEAVRAVAAAGDPTQAALGNRLAAELYAANVLREDVDDEPDNVTRFVWLARSERADELRALVAQGEERPDTKTSIVFWGGGDEAPGWLVSCLAELSERDISLTRIESRPRRVGLGHYMFFADLEAPAADPALSAAIEGLRGRCQEVRLLGSYRAA
;
A
#
# COMPACT_ATOMS: atom_id res chain seq x y z
N MET A 1 -2.57 6.57 -21.05
CA MET A 1 -2.33 7.08 -19.70
C MET A 1 -1.33 6.17 -19.01
N ARG A 2 -0.27 6.72 -18.42
CA ARG A 2 0.81 5.97 -17.75
C ARG A 2 0.52 5.90 -16.26
N VAL A 3 0.66 4.72 -15.67
CA VAL A 3 0.45 4.49 -14.23
C VAL A 3 1.70 3.88 -13.62
N GLY A 4 2.31 4.58 -12.68
CA GLY A 4 3.44 4.09 -11.88
C GLY A 4 2.98 3.06 -10.85
N PHE A 5 3.80 2.03 -10.63
CA PHE A 5 3.57 1.06 -9.56
C PHE A 5 4.91 0.52 -9.05
N LEU A 6 4.93 0.01 -7.80
CA LEU A 6 6.13 -0.65 -7.28
C LEU A 6 6.39 -1.96 -8.03
N GLY A 7 7.43 -1.96 -8.87
CA GLY A 7 7.89 -3.12 -9.62
C GLY A 7 8.72 -4.12 -8.80
N PRO A 8 9.20 -5.18 -9.46
CA PRO A 8 8.98 -5.53 -10.86
C PRO A 8 7.55 -5.96 -11.20
N GLU A 9 7.29 -6.32 -12.45
CA GLU A 9 6.03 -6.98 -12.82
C GLU A 9 5.84 -8.25 -12.00
N GLY A 10 4.58 -8.60 -11.68
CA GLY A 10 4.27 -9.76 -10.83
C GLY A 10 4.25 -9.46 -9.32
N THR A 11 4.54 -8.21 -8.88
CA THR A 11 4.37 -7.82 -7.47
C THR A 11 2.88 -7.74 -7.08
N TYR A 12 2.58 -7.71 -5.78
CA TYR A 12 1.21 -7.48 -5.29
C TYR A 12 0.66 -6.11 -5.70
N THR A 13 1.52 -5.10 -5.84
CA THR A 13 1.12 -3.80 -6.40
C THR A 13 0.70 -3.93 -7.87
N HIS A 14 1.43 -4.74 -8.67
CA HIS A 14 1.04 -5.02 -10.05
C HIS A 14 -0.28 -5.80 -10.11
N GLN A 15 -0.48 -6.77 -9.21
CA GLN A 15 -1.75 -7.50 -9.11
C GLN A 15 -2.90 -6.55 -8.75
N ALA A 16 -2.73 -5.71 -7.73
CA ALA A 16 -3.72 -4.70 -7.36
C ALA A 16 -4.06 -3.75 -8.52
N LEU A 17 -3.06 -3.37 -9.32
CA LEU A 17 -3.27 -2.54 -10.51
C LEU A 17 -4.06 -3.27 -11.61
N ARG A 18 -3.87 -4.56 -11.79
CA ARG A 18 -4.60 -5.38 -12.77
C ARG A 18 -6.02 -5.69 -12.35
N ASP A 19 -6.21 -5.95 -11.06
CA ASP A 19 -7.51 -6.32 -10.48
C ASP A 19 -8.39 -5.09 -10.24
N ALA A 20 -7.75 -3.95 -10.00
CA ALA A 20 -8.46 -2.68 -9.89
C ALA A 20 -9.10 -2.34 -11.23
N PRO A 21 -10.32 -1.86 -11.20
CA PRO A 21 -10.97 -1.37 -12.37
C PRO A 21 -10.20 -0.14 -12.90
N ALA A 22 -9.49 -0.32 -13.96
CA ALA A 22 -8.63 0.68 -14.54
C ALA A 22 -9.19 1.24 -15.85
N PRO A 23 -8.92 2.52 -16.17
CA PRO A 23 -9.36 3.09 -17.43
C PRO A 23 -8.74 2.35 -18.63
N PRO A 24 -9.48 2.20 -19.75
CA PRO A 24 -8.96 1.55 -20.95
C PRO A 24 -7.75 2.31 -21.51
N GLY A 25 -6.76 1.55 -22.02
CA GLY A 25 -5.52 2.12 -22.57
C GLY A 25 -4.50 2.57 -21.52
N LEU A 26 -4.57 2.01 -20.32
CA LEU A 26 -3.58 2.19 -19.28
C LEU A 26 -2.26 1.49 -19.64
N THR A 27 -1.15 2.18 -19.47
CA THR A 27 0.21 1.63 -19.58
C THR A 27 0.85 1.59 -18.20
N ALA A 28 1.03 0.39 -17.67
CA ALA A 28 1.71 0.18 -16.39
C ALA A 28 3.22 0.46 -16.53
N VAL A 29 3.79 1.22 -15.57
CA VAL A 29 5.20 1.64 -15.58
C VAL A 29 5.82 1.22 -14.24
N PRO A 30 6.61 0.13 -14.21
CA PRO A 30 7.25 -0.32 -13.00
C PRO A 30 8.30 0.68 -12.51
N GLN A 31 8.32 0.94 -11.22
CA GLN A 31 9.27 1.79 -10.52
C GLN A 31 10.08 0.95 -9.52
N ALA A 32 11.32 1.33 -9.26
CA ALA A 32 12.20 0.57 -8.38
C ALA A 32 11.82 0.68 -6.89
N THR A 33 11.19 1.79 -6.49
CA THR A 33 10.84 2.07 -5.09
C THR A 33 9.47 2.76 -4.98
N ILE A 34 8.83 2.64 -3.82
CA ILE A 34 7.59 3.39 -3.50
C ILE A 34 7.84 4.90 -3.59
N TYR A 35 8.95 5.38 -3.03
CA TYR A 35 9.36 6.79 -3.13
C TYR A 35 9.41 7.24 -4.60
N GLY A 36 10.16 6.50 -5.44
CA GLY A 36 10.26 6.81 -6.87
C GLY A 36 8.91 6.76 -7.60
N THR A 37 8.01 5.86 -7.17
CA THR A 37 6.65 5.78 -7.73
C THR A 37 5.83 7.05 -7.44
N ILE A 38 5.88 7.55 -6.21
CA ILE A 38 5.20 8.78 -5.79
C ILE A 38 5.80 10.00 -6.48
N MET A 39 7.14 10.09 -6.51
CA MET A 39 7.84 11.19 -7.15
C MET A 39 7.63 11.23 -8.67
N ALA A 40 7.43 10.08 -9.33
CA ALA A 40 7.08 10.04 -10.74
C ALA A 40 5.74 10.73 -11.05
N VAL A 41 4.78 10.73 -10.11
CA VAL A 41 3.56 11.55 -10.20
C VAL A 41 3.87 13.01 -9.91
N HIS A 42 4.64 13.29 -8.86
CA HIS A 42 5.03 14.65 -8.48
C HIS A 42 5.69 15.40 -9.64
N ASP A 43 6.61 14.73 -10.33
CA ASP A 43 7.40 15.26 -11.46
C ASP A 43 6.68 15.15 -12.81
N ALA A 44 5.41 14.73 -12.82
CA ALA A 44 4.59 14.52 -14.01
C ALA A 44 5.19 13.54 -15.05
N VAL A 45 6.01 12.58 -14.60
CA VAL A 45 6.56 11.50 -15.42
C VAL A 45 5.46 10.47 -15.75
N VAL A 46 4.55 10.24 -14.80
CA VAL A 46 3.34 9.45 -14.97
C VAL A 46 2.12 10.24 -14.52
N GLU A 47 0.95 9.93 -15.05
CA GLU A 47 -0.29 10.62 -14.71
C GLU A 47 -0.88 10.14 -13.39
N LEU A 48 -0.75 8.84 -13.11
CA LEU A 48 -1.25 8.17 -11.92
C LEU A 48 -0.17 7.29 -11.30
N ALA A 49 -0.35 6.95 -10.04
CA ALA A 49 0.37 5.85 -9.41
C ALA A 49 -0.55 5.05 -8.48
N LEU A 50 -0.21 3.78 -8.28
CA LEU A 50 -0.80 2.94 -7.26
C LEU A 50 0.32 2.51 -6.29
N VAL A 51 0.16 2.81 -5.00
CA VAL A 51 1.14 2.47 -3.97
C VAL A 51 0.46 1.89 -2.73
N PRO A 52 1.12 0.96 -2.00
CA PRO A 52 0.60 0.46 -0.73
C PRO A 52 0.69 1.55 0.33
N ILE A 53 -0.33 1.65 1.20
CA ILE A 53 -0.36 2.60 2.33
C ILE A 53 -0.49 1.89 3.68
N GLU A 54 -1.08 0.70 3.69
CA GLU A 54 -1.36 -0.06 4.91
C GLU A 54 -1.50 -1.55 4.60
N ASN A 55 -0.98 -2.41 5.47
CA ASN A 55 -1.20 -3.85 5.44
C ASN A 55 -1.80 -4.31 6.78
N ALA A 56 -2.75 -5.24 6.75
CA ALA A 56 -3.48 -5.69 7.93
C ALA A 56 -2.58 -6.35 9.00
N LEU A 57 -1.45 -6.94 8.63
CA LEU A 57 -0.52 -7.60 9.54
C LEU A 57 0.67 -6.72 9.94
N GLU A 58 1.21 -5.95 8.99
CA GLU A 58 2.44 -5.16 9.16
C GLU A 58 2.16 -3.71 9.59
N GLY A 59 0.92 -3.25 9.43
CA GLY A 59 0.55 -1.85 9.70
C GLY A 59 0.87 -0.91 8.55
N SER A 60 1.28 0.30 8.90
CA SER A 60 1.47 1.39 7.94
C SER A 60 2.70 1.20 7.05
N VAL A 61 2.58 1.63 5.79
CA VAL A 61 3.72 1.71 4.86
C VAL A 61 4.38 3.08 5.03
N ASP A 62 5.36 3.14 5.90
CA ASP A 62 6.03 4.35 6.37
C ASP A 62 6.53 5.27 5.24
N VAL A 63 7.15 4.67 4.21
CA VAL A 63 7.69 5.44 3.09
C VAL A 63 6.60 6.15 2.30
N THR A 64 5.41 5.56 2.17
CA THR A 64 4.27 6.21 1.51
C THR A 64 3.81 7.43 2.30
N LEU A 65 3.62 7.26 3.62
CA LEU A 65 3.19 8.35 4.50
C LEU A 65 4.21 9.49 4.53
N ASP A 66 5.47 9.16 4.80
CA ASP A 66 6.55 10.16 4.91
C ASP A 66 6.71 10.96 3.60
N THR A 67 6.66 10.28 2.43
CA THR A 67 6.79 10.94 1.13
C THR A 67 5.62 11.88 0.85
N LEU A 68 4.38 11.44 1.10
CA LEU A 68 3.19 12.28 0.92
C LEU A 68 3.18 13.49 1.86
N ALA A 69 3.70 13.34 3.09
CA ALA A 69 3.75 14.43 4.05
C ALA A 69 4.87 15.44 3.77
N SER A 70 6.02 15.02 3.23
CA SER A 70 7.22 15.86 3.19
C SER A 70 7.62 16.28 1.77
N ASP A 71 7.69 15.33 0.83
CA ASP A 71 8.37 15.54 -0.45
C ASP A 71 7.41 15.75 -1.63
N ALA A 72 6.21 15.16 -1.57
CA ALA A 72 5.27 15.12 -2.68
C ALA A 72 4.09 16.10 -2.52
N ALA A 73 4.37 17.38 -2.26
CA ALA A 73 3.34 18.40 -1.99
C ALA A 73 2.31 18.60 -3.12
N ALA A 74 2.68 18.28 -4.37
CA ALA A 74 1.79 18.37 -5.52
C ALA A 74 0.94 17.10 -5.74
N VAL A 75 1.09 16.07 -4.90
CA VAL A 75 0.41 14.77 -5.04
C VAL A 75 -0.72 14.66 -4.04
N THR A 76 -1.84 14.10 -4.47
CA THR A 76 -3.01 13.83 -3.63
C THR A 76 -3.55 12.43 -3.87
N ILE A 77 -4.19 11.86 -2.86
CA ILE A 77 -4.91 10.59 -2.94
C ILE A 77 -6.26 10.84 -3.60
N ILE A 78 -6.57 10.07 -4.63
CA ILE A 78 -7.81 10.18 -5.41
C ILE A 78 -8.72 8.96 -5.35
N GLY A 79 -8.24 7.87 -4.74
CA GLY A 79 -8.98 6.62 -4.58
C GLY A 79 -8.18 5.61 -3.76
N GLU A 80 -8.84 4.53 -3.38
CA GLU A 80 -8.17 3.39 -2.76
C GLU A 80 -8.69 2.07 -3.34
N THR A 81 -7.91 1.01 -3.15
CA THR A 81 -8.31 -0.37 -3.43
C THR A 81 -7.69 -1.30 -2.40
N VAL A 82 -8.39 -2.38 -2.07
CA VAL A 82 -7.92 -3.40 -1.13
C VAL A 82 -7.64 -4.68 -1.88
N GLN A 83 -6.42 -5.20 -1.72
CA GLN A 83 -5.98 -6.44 -2.34
C GLN A 83 -5.71 -7.50 -1.29
N ARG A 84 -6.27 -8.69 -1.46
CA ARG A 84 -5.89 -9.86 -0.67
C ARG A 84 -4.48 -10.30 -1.04
N ILE A 85 -3.68 -10.57 -0.02
CA ILE A 85 -2.32 -11.06 -0.17
C ILE A 85 -2.36 -12.59 0.00
N ARG A 86 -2.03 -13.31 -1.08
CA ARG A 86 -2.03 -14.77 -1.11
C ARG A 86 -0.73 -15.26 -1.71
N ASN A 87 0.06 -15.96 -0.92
CA ASN A 87 1.28 -16.59 -1.38
C ASN A 87 1.00 -18.00 -1.89
N CYS A 88 1.68 -18.34 -2.98
CA CYS A 88 1.74 -19.69 -3.54
C CYS A 88 3.18 -20.18 -3.47
N LEU A 89 3.37 -21.49 -3.36
CA LEU A 89 4.63 -22.14 -3.66
C LEU A 89 4.69 -22.40 -5.17
N ILE A 90 5.72 -21.88 -5.82
CA ILE A 90 5.83 -21.81 -7.28
C ILE A 90 7.18 -22.38 -7.71
N SER A 91 7.20 -23.29 -8.72
CA SER A 91 8.41 -23.87 -9.29
C SER A 91 8.43 -23.69 -10.80
N SER A 92 9.60 -23.87 -11.42
CA SER A 92 9.76 -23.87 -12.88
C SER A 92 9.04 -25.05 -13.57
N THR A 93 8.89 -26.17 -12.86
CA THR A 93 8.27 -27.41 -13.36
C THR A 93 7.25 -27.96 -12.37
N PRO A 94 6.24 -28.72 -12.81
CA PRO A 94 5.30 -29.41 -11.93
C PRO A 94 5.97 -30.60 -11.25
N VAL A 95 6.40 -30.42 -10.00
CA VAL A 95 7.06 -31.44 -9.14
C VAL A 95 6.30 -31.59 -7.83
N GLY A 96 6.60 -32.66 -7.08
CA GLY A 96 6.12 -32.83 -5.72
C GLY A 96 6.70 -31.79 -4.77
N VAL A 97 5.93 -31.36 -3.77
CA VAL A 97 6.42 -30.40 -2.76
C VAL A 97 7.62 -30.96 -1.99
N ASP A 98 7.64 -32.26 -1.77
CA ASP A 98 8.71 -33.00 -1.08
C ASP A 98 10.03 -33.06 -1.89
N GLU A 99 10.01 -32.73 -3.17
CA GLU A 99 11.21 -32.64 -4.03
C GLU A 99 11.93 -31.28 -3.91
N ILE A 100 11.29 -30.27 -3.25
CA ILE A 100 11.85 -28.94 -3.13
C ILE A 100 12.91 -28.87 -2.02
N GLY A 101 14.14 -28.55 -2.43
CA GLY A 101 15.30 -28.41 -1.53
C GLY A 101 15.64 -26.93 -1.23
N THR A 102 15.17 -25.98 -2.05
CA THR A 102 15.45 -24.55 -1.84
C THR A 102 14.22 -23.70 -2.15
N VAL A 103 13.91 -22.77 -1.25
CA VAL A 103 12.82 -21.81 -1.41
C VAL A 103 13.35 -20.39 -1.41
N PHE A 104 13.07 -19.64 -2.46
CA PHE A 104 13.40 -18.22 -2.61
C PHE A 104 12.21 -17.34 -2.24
N SER A 105 12.40 -16.30 -1.44
CA SER A 105 11.34 -15.35 -1.16
C SER A 105 11.84 -14.05 -0.53
N HIS A 106 10.98 -13.03 -0.55
CA HIS A 106 11.18 -11.86 0.29
C HIS A 106 11.04 -12.26 1.78
N PRO A 107 11.87 -11.72 2.70
CA PRO A 107 11.83 -12.09 4.12
C PRO A 107 10.44 -11.99 4.77
N GLN A 108 9.66 -10.97 4.39
CA GLN A 108 8.30 -10.78 4.89
C GLN A 108 7.37 -11.94 4.48
N ALA A 109 7.36 -12.34 3.21
CA ALA A 109 6.54 -13.46 2.74
C ALA A 109 7.01 -14.80 3.36
N THR A 110 8.32 -14.96 3.58
CA THR A 110 8.87 -16.11 4.32
C THR A 110 8.30 -16.19 5.75
N ALA A 111 8.23 -15.03 6.44
CA ALA A 111 7.65 -14.97 7.79
C ALA A 111 6.15 -15.28 7.80
N GLN A 112 5.42 -14.79 6.79
CA GLN A 112 3.97 -15.03 6.64
C GLN A 112 3.61 -16.47 6.25
N CYS A 113 4.58 -17.27 5.75
CA CYS A 113 4.41 -18.68 5.39
C CYS A 113 5.23 -19.63 6.31
N ALA A 114 5.62 -19.17 7.48
CA ALA A 114 6.57 -19.88 8.34
C ALA A 114 6.05 -21.24 8.82
N ARG A 115 4.75 -21.37 9.10
CA ARG A 115 4.13 -22.65 9.49
C ARG A 115 4.18 -23.64 8.33
N PHE A 116 3.75 -23.22 7.13
CA PHE A 116 3.82 -24.05 5.93
C PHE A 116 5.25 -24.55 5.66
N LEU A 117 6.24 -23.66 5.67
CA LEU A 117 7.63 -24.00 5.42
C LEU A 117 8.17 -25.02 6.44
N ARG A 118 7.84 -24.88 7.73
CA ARG A 118 8.27 -25.81 8.76
C ARG A 118 7.61 -27.18 8.68
N THR A 119 6.36 -27.26 8.25
CA THR A 119 5.60 -28.51 8.24
C THR A 119 5.78 -29.29 6.94
N GLU A 120 5.74 -28.60 5.81
CA GLU A 120 5.77 -29.25 4.47
C GLU A 120 7.17 -29.28 3.86
N LEU A 121 8.07 -28.38 4.27
CA LEU A 121 9.43 -28.23 3.73
C LEU A 121 10.50 -28.11 4.83
N PRO A 122 10.52 -29.00 5.85
CA PRO A 122 11.41 -28.84 7.02
C PRO A 122 12.90 -28.93 6.67
N GLY A 123 13.26 -29.50 5.53
CA GLY A 123 14.64 -29.64 5.03
C GLY A 123 15.05 -28.58 4.02
N ALA A 124 14.17 -27.71 3.58
CA ALA A 124 14.47 -26.74 2.54
C ALA A 124 15.34 -25.59 3.05
N THR A 125 16.28 -25.16 2.24
CA THR A 125 17.08 -23.95 2.47
C THR A 125 16.28 -22.73 2.03
N ILE A 126 16.16 -21.74 2.92
CA ILE A 126 15.47 -20.48 2.59
C ILE A 126 16.49 -19.43 2.12
N VAL A 127 16.26 -18.87 0.94
CA VAL A 127 17.12 -17.85 0.32
C VAL A 127 16.34 -16.55 0.15
N ALA A 128 16.89 -15.45 0.70
CA ALA A 128 16.25 -14.15 0.61
C ALA A 128 16.35 -13.56 -0.81
N ALA A 129 15.25 -13.00 -1.29
CA ALA A 129 15.15 -12.26 -2.54
C ALA A 129 14.67 -10.82 -2.28
N SER A 130 14.91 -9.92 -3.21
CA SER A 130 14.51 -8.50 -3.10
C SER A 130 12.99 -8.28 -3.16
N SER A 131 12.26 -9.21 -3.80
CA SER A 131 10.80 -9.27 -3.84
C SER A 131 10.32 -10.68 -4.13
N THR A 132 9.06 -10.98 -3.84
CA THR A 132 8.41 -12.25 -4.21
C THR A 132 8.36 -12.45 -5.72
N ALA A 133 8.09 -11.39 -6.48
CA ALA A 133 8.07 -11.44 -7.95
C ALA A 133 9.47 -11.77 -8.55
N GLU A 134 10.52 -11.15 -7.98
CA GLU A 134 11.91 -11.46 -8.38
C GLU A 134 12.29 -12.90 -8.06
N ALA A 135 11.86 -13.43 -6.89
CA ALA A 135 12.06 -14.83 -6.53
C ALA A 135 11.42 -15.77 -7.56
N VAL A 136 10.17 -15.54 -7.95
CA VAL A 136 9.47 -16.35 -8.96
C VAL A 136 10.17 -16.25 -10.31
N ARG A 137 10.55 -15.04 -10.74
CA ARG A 137 11.29 -14.83 -11.99
C ARG A 137 12.60 -15.60 -12.03
N ALA A 138 13.36 -15.54 -10.94
CA ALA A 138 14.66 -16.23 -10.83
C ALA A 138 14.51 -17.76 -10.90
N VAL A 139 13.55 -18.32 -10.14
CA VAL A 139 13.25 -19.78 -10.15
C VAL A 139 12.77 -20.23 -11.53
N ALA A 140 11.88 -19.49 -12.17
CA ALA A 140 11.41 -19.79 -13.52
C ALA A 140 12.56 -19.82 -14.54
N ALA A 141 13.47 -18.83 -14.45
CA ALA A 141 14.62 -18.73 -15.35
C ALA A 141 15.69 -19.80 -15.09
N ALA A 142 15.86 -20.25 -13.84
CA ALA A 142 16.82 -21.28 -13.47
C ALA A 142 16.46 -22.67 -14.04
N GLY A 143 15.16 -22.98 -14.14
CA GLY A 143 14.68 -24.26 -14.64
C GLY A 143 15.02 -25.48 -13.75
N ASP A 144 15.47 -25.24 -12.52
CA ASP A 144 15.85 -26.28 -11.56
C ASP A 144 14.60 -26.81 -10.83
N PRO A 145 14.26 -28.12 -10.99
CA PRO A 145 13.07 -28.69 -10.38
C PRO A 145 13.13 -28.75 -8.83
N THR A 146 14.32 -28.62 -8.24
CA THR A 146 14.49 -28.64 -6.75
C THR A 146 14.31 -27.28 -6.13
N GLN A 147 14.05 -26.23 -6.94
CA GLN A 147 13.88 -24.86 -6.50
C GLN A 147 12.43 -24.40 -6.60
N ALA A 148 11.99 -23.69 -5.58
CA ALA A 148 10.69 -23.01 -5.58
C ALA A 148 10.81 -21.57 -5.06
N ALA A 149 9.77 -20.78 -5.30
CA ALA A 149 9.62 -19.43 -4.77
C ALA A 149 8.27 -19.30 -4.06
N LEU A 150 8.19 -18.42 -3.04
CA LEU A 150 6.93 -17.89 -2.57
C LEU A 150 6.59 -16.63 -3.36
N GLY A 151 5.39 -16.58 -3.92
CA GLY A 151 4.90 -15.45 -4.70
C GLY A 151 3.41 -15.56 -4.99
N ASN A 152 2.86 -14.58 -5.68
CA ASN A 152 1.46 -14.60 -6.07
C ASN A 152 1.25 -15.36 -7.41
N ARG A 153 -0.02 -15.72 -7.68
CA ARG A 153 -0.40 -16.41 -8.92
C ARG A 153 -0.06 -15.59 -10.17
N LEU A 154 -0.19 -14.26 -10.13
CA LEU A 154 0.16 -13.40 -11.25
C LEU A 154 1.63 -13.55 -11.66
N ALA A 155 2.55 -13.63 -10.69
CA ALA A 155 3.96 -13.86 -10.99
C ALA A 155 4.18 -15.22 -11.67
N ALA A 156 3.50 -16.27 -11.21
CA ALA A 156 3.58 -17.59 -11.86
C ALA A 156 3.11 -17.52 -13.33
N GLU A 157 1.99 -16.82 -13.60
CA GLU A 157 1.48 -16.65 -14.96
C GLU A 157 2.44 -15.86 -15.85
N LEU A 158 2.96 -14.72 -15.36
CA LEU A 158 3.84 -13.83 -16.12
C LEU A 158 5.18 -14.50 -16.49
N TYR A 159 5.70 -15.31 -15.59
CA TYR A 159 7.00 -15.98 -15.79
C TYR A 159 6.88 -17.42 -16.26
N ALA A 160 5.67 -17.86 -16.66
CA ALA A 160 5.39 -19.21 -17.13
C ALA A 160 5.86 -20.32 -16.17
N ALA A 161 5.70 -20.07 -14.86
CA ALA A 161 6.01 -20.98 -13.77
C ALA A 161 4.76 -21.74 -13.29
N ASN A 162 4.97 -22.82 -12.53
CA ASN A 162 3.92 -23.72 -12.08
C ASN A 162 3.63 -23.48 -10.59
N VAL A 163 2.36 -23.30 -10.24
CA VAL A 163 1.89 -23.26 -8.87
C VAL A 163 1.81 -24.70 -8.34
N LEU A 164 2.64 -25.01 -7.34
CA LEU A 164 2.65 -26.33 -6.67
C LEU A 164 1.64 -26.38 -5.53
N ARG A 165 1.49 -25.27 -4.79
CA ARG A 165 0.55 -25.14 -3.69
C ARG A 165 0.02 -23.71 -3.61
N GLU A 166 -1.27 -23.54 -3.44
CA GLU A 166 -1.92 -22.26 -3.21
C GLU A 166 -2.13 -21.99 -1.73
N ASP A 167 -2.36 -20.71 -1.39
CA ASP A 167 -2.77 -20.28 -0.06
C ASP A 167 -1.86 -20.83 1.06
N VAL A 168 -0.55 -20.64 0.91
CA VAL A 168 0.45 -21.13 1.86
C VAL A 168 0.69 -20.17 3.04
N ASP A 169 -0.06 -19.09 3.10
CA ASP A 169 0.00 -18.10 4.18
C ASP A 169 -0.50 -18.66 5.50
N ASP A 170 0.15 -18.25 6.60
CA ASP A 170 -0.24 -18.63 7.94
C ASP A 170 -1.54 -17.92 8.38
N GLU A 171 -1.77 -16.69 7.90
CA GLU A 171 -2.92 -15.86 8.21
C GLU A 171 -3.75 -15.60 6.94
N PRO A 172 -4.98 -16.15 6.84
CA PRO A 172 -5.78 -16.11 5.63
C PRO A 172 -6.39 -14.74 5.31
N ASP A 173 -6.46 -13.83 6.28
CA ASP A 173 -7.13 -12.53 6.13
C ASP A 173 -6.15 -11.38 5.89
N ASN A 174 -4.95 -11.70 5.40
CA ASN A 174 -3.97 -10.70 5.03
C ASN A 174 -4.44 -9.87 3.82
N VAL A 175 -4.63 -8.58 4.04
CA VAL A 175 -5.00 -7.62 3.01
C VAL A 175 -4.05 -6.41 3.02
N THR A 176 -3.81 -5.85 1.85
CA THR A 176 -3.09 -4.58 1.70
C THR A 176 -4.00 -3.55 1.07
N ARG A 177 -4.06 -2.39 1.69
CA ARG A 177 -4.72 -1.20 1.15
C ARG A 177 -3.72 -0.43 0.31
N PHE A 178 -4.12 -0.16 -0.92
CA PHE A 178 -3.38 0.65 -1.89
C PHE A 178 -4.13 1.94 -2.14
N VAL A 179 -3.40 3.01 -2.43
CA VAL A 179 -3.99 4.31 -2.79
C VAL A 179 -3.58 4.72 -4.20
N TRP A 180 -4.55 5.26 -4.92
CA TRP A 180 -4.36 5.91 -6.19
C TRP A 180 -3.91 7.34 -5.96
N LEU A 181 -2.83 7.71 -6.63
CA LEU A 181 -2.22 9.02 -6.52
C LEU A 181 -2.26 9.76 -7.86
N ALA A 182 -2.52 11.05 -7.79
CA ALA A 182 -2.47 11.97 -8.92
C ALA A 182 -1.89 13.31 -8.49
N ARG A 183 -1.49 14.15 -9.46
CA ARG A 183 -1.22 15.56 -9.15
C ARG A 183 -2.51 16.26 -8.75
N SER A 184 -2.43 17.11 -7.73
CA SER A 184 -3.59 17.82 -7.17
C SER A 184 -4.37 18.62 -8.22
N GLU A 185 -3.68 19.21 -9.19
CA GLU A 185 -4.28 19.99 -10.28
C GLU A 185 -5.13 19.16 -11.26
N ARG A 186 -4.93 17.82 -11.28
CA ARG A 186 -5.68 16.87 -12.13
C ARG A 186 -6.56 15.91 -11.33
N ALA A 187 -6.64 16.09 -10.02
CA ALA A 187 -7.30 15.15 -9.13
C ALA A 187 -8.77 14.91 -9.50
N ASP A 188 -9.52 15.96 -9.79
CA ASP A 188 -10.97 15.85 -10.07
C ASP A 188 -11.23 15.13 -11.41
N GLU A 189 -10.43 15.41 -12.44
CA GLU A 189 -10.49 14.70 -13.72
C GLU A 189 -10.20 13.20 -13.55
N LEU A 190 -9.12 12.87 -12.83
CA LEU A 190 -8.61 11.51 -12.72
C LEU A 190 -9.36 10.67 -11.69
N ARG A 191 -9.99 11.29 -10.69
CA ARG A 191 -10.81 10.60 -9.67
C ARG A 191 -11.95 9.82 -10.31
N ALA A 192 -12.62 10.38 -11.31
CA ALA A 192 -13.70 9.70 -12.01
C ALA A 192 -13.25 8.43 -12.75
N LEU A 193 -11.97 8.34 -13.11
CA LEU A 193 -11.40 7.18 -13.81
C LEU A 193 -11.05 6.02 -12.89
N VAL A 194 -10.74 6.30 -11.63
CA VAL A 194 -10.36 5.28 -10.62
C VAL A 194 -11.49 4.98 -9.64
N ALA A 195 -12.55 5.81 -9.62
CA ALA A 195 -13.75 5.57 -8.84
C ALA A 195 -14.61 4.53 -9.54
N GLN A 196 -14.63 3.30 -9.01
CA GLN A 196 -15.37 2.23 -9.68
C GLN A 196 -16.31 1.50 -8.74
N GLY A 197 -17.37 0.98 -9.35
CA GLY A 197 -18.43 0.23 -8.71
C GLY A 197 -19.65 1.07 -8.41
N GLU A 198 -20.69 0.40 -7.91
CA GLU A 198 -21.94 1.01 -7.45
C GLU A 198 -21.64 2.13 -6.44
N GLU A 199 -22.48 3.17 -6.44
CA GLU A 199 -22.41 4.28 -5.50
C GLU A 199 -22.32 3.78 -4.05
N ARG A 200 -21.11 3.59 -3.55
CA ARG A 200 -20.93 3.46 -2.11
C ARG A 200 -20.94 4.88 -1.54
N PRO A 201 -21.77 5.15 -0.51
CA PRO A 201 -21.84 6.48 0.10
C PRO A 201 -20.57 6.85 0.86
N ASP A 202 -19.71 5.86 1.15
CA ASP A 202 -18.61 6.02 2.08
C ASP A 202 -17.44 6.75 1.41
N THR A 203 -17.26 7.99 1.84
CA THR A 203 -16.12 8.83 1.45
C THR A 203 -15.15 8.91 2.62
N LYS A 204 -13.88 8.75 2.30
CA LYS A 204 -12.77 8.87 3.25
C LYS A 204 -11.95 10.13 2.93
N THR A 205 -11.57 10.85 3.96
CA THR A 205 -10.64 11.98 3.87
C THR A 205 -9.40 11.67 4.69
N SER A 206 -8.23 11.66 4.05
CA SER A 206 -6.94 11.48 4.71
C SER A 206 -6.29 12.82 4.95
N ILE A 207 -5.81 13.04 6.18
CA ILE A 207 -5.10 14.25 6.61
C ILE A 207 -3.79 13.88 7.30
N VAL A 208 -2.88 14.85 7.37
CA VAL A 208 -1.72 14.83 8.26
C VAL A 208 -1.64 16.16 9.00
N PHE A 209 -1.32 16.11 10.31
CA PHE A 209 -1.19 17.31 11.14
C PHE A 209 -0.06 17.18 12.16
N TRP A 210 0.52 18.31 12.57
CA TRP A 210 1.59 18.34 13.56
C TRP A 210 1.83 19.74 14.16
N GLY A 211 2.59 19.76 15.27
CA GLY A 211 3.13 20.97 15.92
C GLY A 211 2.08 21.88 16.55
N GLY A 212 2.51 23.06 16.98
CA GLY A 212 1.61 24.07 17.54
C GLY A 212 1.22 23.87 19.02
N GLY A 213 1.89 22.96 19.74
CA GLY A 213 1.57 22.65 21.14
C GLY A 213 1.85 21.20 21.51
N ASP A 214 2.50 20.48 20.62
CA ASP A 214 2.83 19.06 20.74
C ASP A 214 3.74 18.72 21.96
N GLU A 215 4.34 19.73 22.59
CA GLU A 215 5.06 19.62 23.87
C GLU A 215 4.13 19.69 25.10
N ALA A 216 2.88 20.13 24.94
CA ALA A 216 1.94 20.28 26.05
C ALA A 216 1.14 18.99 26.30
N PRO A 217 0.99 18.58 27.58
CA PRO A 217 0.12 17.45 27.93
C PRO A 217 -1.31 17.65 27.40
N GLY A 218 -1.89 16.64 26.74
CA GLY A 218 -3.24 16.66 26.23
C GLY A 218 -3.43 17.34 24.87
N TRP A 219 -2.37 17.86 24.24
CA TRP A 219 -2.47 18.49 22.92
C TRP A 219 -3.12 17.57 21.88
N LEU A 220 -2.64 16.33 21.73
CA LEU A 220 -3.22 15.39 20.79
C LEU A 220 -4.70 15.09 21.08
N VAL A 221 -5.05 14.96 22.37
CA VAL A 221 -6.45 14.77 22.79
C VAL A 221 -7.31 15.95 22.37
N SER A 222 -6.80 17.17 22.53
CA SER A 222 -7.53 18.37 22.11
C SER A 222 -7.67 18.50 20.59
N CYS A 223 -6.71 17.97 19.81
CA CYS A 223 -6.83 17.84 18.36
C CYS A 223 -7.91 16.84 17.98
N LEU A 224 -7.92 15.66 18.60
CA LEU A 224 -8.93 14.63 18.33
C LEU A 224 -10.33 15.05 18.80
N ALA A 225 -10.45 15.91 19.81
CA ALA A 225 -11.73 16.47 20.25
C ALA A 225 -12.41 17.29 19.14
N GLU A 226 -11.64 17.98 18.28
CA GLU A 226 -12.20 18.71 17.13
C GLU A 226 -13.00 17.82 16.18
N LEU A 227 -12.62 16.53 16.09
CA LEU A 227 -13.31 15.53 15.29
C LEU A 227 -14.52 14.95 16.03
N SER A 228 -14.31 14.49 17.27
CA SER A 228 -15.34 13.80 18.05
C SER A 228 -16.51 14.71 18.44
N GLU A 229 -16.28 16.00 18.71
CA GLU A 229 -17.34 16.99 19.02
C GLU A 229 -18.23 17.32 17.81
N ARG A 230 -17.81 16.88 16.61
CA ARG A 230 -18.55 17.08 15.35
C ARG A 230 -19.01 15.75 14.72
N ASP A 231 -19.01 14.67 15.52
CA ASP A 231 -19.43 13.33 15.10
C ASP A 231 -18.65 12.81 13.86
N ILE A 232 -17.39 13.21 13.68
CA ILE A 232 -16.52 12.69 12.62
C ILE A 232 -15.83 11.42 13.10
N SER A 233 -16.12 10.30 12.43
CA SER A 233 -15.49 9.01 12.70
C SER A 233 -14.04 8.99 12.22
N LEU A 234 -13.15 8.51 13.09
CA LEU A 234 -11.72 8.31 12.82
C LEU A 234 -11.49 6.81 12.63
N THR A 235 -11.17 6.38 11.40
CA THR A 235 -10.94 4.96 11.10
C THR A 235 -9.50 4.53 11.23
N ARG A 236 -8.56 5.48 11.17
CA ARG A 236 -7.13 5.23 11.33
C ARG A 236 -6.44 6.43 11.93
N ILE A 237 -5.48 6.19 12.81
CA ILE A 237 -4.51 7.16 13.28
C ILE A 237 -3.12 6.53 13.30
N GLU A 238 -2.12 7.25 12.80
CA GLU A 238 -0.74 6.81 12.77
C GLU A 238 0.17 7.96 13.15
N SER A 239 1.16 7.71 14.01
CA SER A 239 2.15 8.70 14.40
C SER A 239 3.50 8.41 13.72
N ARG A 240 4.07 9.42 13.06
CA ARG A 240 5.37 9.31 12.39
C ARG A 240 6.32 10.40 12.88
N PRO A 241 7.62 10.09 13.07
CA PRO A 241 8.60 11.10 13.48
C PRO A 241 8.81 12.15 12.37
N ARG A 242 8.85 13.42 12.75
CA ARG A 242 9.10 14.56 11.84
C ARG A 242 10.56 14.68 11.40
N ARG A 243 11.46 13.88 11.95
CA ARG A 243 12.92 13.90 11.68
C ARG A 243 13.61 15.25 11.99
N VAL A 244 12.99 16.08 12.84
CA VAL A 244 13.57 17.35 13.32
C VAL A 244 14.13 17.24 14.75
N GLY A 245 14.01 16.07 15.38
CA GLY A 245 14.45 15.77 16.73
C GLY A 245 13.57 14.68 17.36
N LEU A 246 14.02 14.15 18.50
CA LEU A 246 13.21 13.19 19.28
C LEU A 246 12.03 13.91 19.93
N GLY A 247 10.87 13.23 19.99
CA GLY A 247 9.66 13.77 20.61
C GLY A 247 8.75 14.55 19.65
N HIS A 248 9.19 14.84 18.43
CA HIS A 248 8.40 15.57 17.44
C HIS A 248 7.78 14.61 16.42
N TYR A 249 6.43 14.56 16.42
CA TYR A 249 5.66 13.65 15.58
C TYR A 249 4.71 14.40 14.65
N MET A 250 4.38 13.78 13.53
CA MET A 250 3.23 14.09 12.70
C MET A 250 2.20 12.97 12.83
N PHE A 251 0.92 13.30 12.74
CA PHE A 251 -0.19 12.39 12.91
C PHE A 251 -0.99 12.32 11.62
N PHE A 252 -1.09 11.12 11.07
CA PHE A 252 -1.95 10.82 9.93
C PHE A 252 -3.29 10.35 10.45
N ALA A 253 -4.36 10.79 9.84
CA ALA A 253 -5.72 10.37 10.19
C ALA A 253 -6.56 10.13 8.94
N ASP A 254 -7.34 9.04 8.95
CA ASP A 254 -8.35 8.76 7.95
C ASP A 254 -9.74 8.97 8.58
N LEU A 255 -10.55 9.81 7.96
CA LEU A 255 -11.83 10.32 8.48
C LEU A 255 -12.97 9.91 7.56
N GLU A 256 -14.07 9.41 8.12
CA GLU A 256 -15.25 8.98 7.37
C GLU A 256 -16.18 10.15 7.04
N ALA A 257 -15.69 11.07 6.25
CA ALA A 257 -16.49 12.18 5.72
C ALA A 257 -15.84 12.72 4.43
N PRO A 258 -16.61 13.25 3.48
CA PRO A 258 -16.06 13.97 2.34
C PRO A 258 -15.48 15.32 2.78
N ALA A 259 -14.41 15.77 2.12
CA ALA A 259 -13.78 17.06 2.44
C ALA A 259 -14.75 18.27 2.32
N ALA A 260 -15.80 18.13 1.52
CA ALA A 260 -16.84 19.16 1.35
C ALA A 260 -17.89 19.16 2.48
N ASP A 261 -17.85 18.19 3.40
CA ASP A 261 -18.76 18.14 4.55
C ASP A 261 -18.52 19.35 5.46
N PRO A 262 -19.56 20.12 5.82
CA PRO A 262 -19.42 21.28 6.68
C PRO A 262 -18.85 20.98 8.07
N ALA A 263 -19.20 19.81 8.66
CA ALA A 263 -18.68 19.39 9.96
C ALA A 263 -17.19 19.06 9.87
N LEU A 264 -16.77 18.33 8.81
CA LEU A 264 -15.36 18.05 8.57
C LEU A 264 -14.55 19.32 8.27
N SER A 265 -15.09 20.23 7.46
CA SER A 265 -14.46 21.52 7.19
C SER A 265 -14.24 22.32 8.47
N ALA A 266 -15.25 22.38 9.36
CA ALA A 266 -15.13 23.03 10.65
C ALA A 266 -14.12 22.34 11.59
N ALA A 267 -14.06 21.01 11.57
CA ALA A 267 -13.06 20.24 12.33
C ALA A 267 -11.62 20.54 11.85
N ILE A 268 -11.41 20.61 10.54
CA ILE A 268 -10.10 20.95 9.95
C ILE A 268 -9.68 22.37 10.34
N GLU A 269 -10.61 23.34 10.34
CA GLU A 269 -10.32 24.70 10.83
C GLU A 269 -9.99 24.72 12.32
N GLY A 270 -10.69 23.93 13.14
CA GLY A 270 -10.36 23.76 14.57
C GLY A 270 -8.96 23.16 14.76
N LEU A 271 -8.57 22.16 13.96
CA LEU A 271 -7.22 21.59 13.94
C LEU A 271 -6.18 22.63 13.53
N ARG A 272 -6.45 23.48 12.52
CA ARG A 272 -5.55 24.57 12.10
C ARG A 272 -5.29 25.58 13.19
N GLY A 273 -6.28 25.81 14.08
CA GLY A 273 -6.12 26.63 15.27
C GLY A 273 -5.23 26.03 16.37
N ARG A 274 -4.96 24.72 16.34
CA ARG A 274 -4.19 23.97 17.36
C ARG A 274 -2.86 23.44 16.87
N CYS A 275 -2.69 23.31 15.56
CA CYS A 275 -1.53 22.73 14.92
C CYS A 275 -0.71 23.79 14.18
N GLN A 276 0.58 23.52 14.03
CA GLN A 276 1.45 24.30 13.15
C GLN A 276 1.08 24.07 11.68
N GLU A 277 0.71 22.84 11.36
CA GLU A 277 0.37 22.44 10.00
C GLU A 277 -0.77 21.41 10.01
N VAL A 278 -1.70 21.56 9.07
CA VAL A 278 -2.74 20.57 8.75
C VAL A 278 -2.83 20.50 7.24
N ARG A 279 -2.52 19.33 6.68
CA ARG A 279 -2.57 19.09 5.24
C ARG A 279 -3.62 18.05 4.89
N LEU A 280 -4.43 18.35 3.89
CA LEU A 280 -5.32 17.38 3.25
C LEU A 280 -4.52 16.55 2.25
N LEU A 281 -4.44 15.25 2.48
CA LEU A 281 -3.76 14.31 1.59
C LEU A 281 -4.68 13.80 0.46
N GLY A 282 -5.99 13.87 0.66
CA GLY A 282 -7.00 13.51 -0.33
C GLY A 282 -8.36 13.27 0.29
N SER A 283 -9.41 13.40 -0.54
CA SER A 283 -10.77 12.97 -0.21
C SER A 283 -11.28 12.13 -1.37
N TYR A 284 -11.67 10.88 -1.10
CA TYR A 284 -11.88 9.86 -2.11
C TYR A 284 -12.90 8.82 -1.63
N ARG A 285 -13.41 8.00 -2.55
CA ARG A 285 -14.26 6.85 -2.18
C ARG A 285 -13.45 5.78 -1.45
N ALA A 286 -14.02 5.26 -0.38
CA ALA A 286 -13.52 4.08 0.32
C ALA A 286 -13.70 2.80 -0.54
N ALA A 287 -12.78 1.82 -0.38
CA ALA A 287 -12.82 0.54 -1.09
C ALA A 287 -13.80 -0.45 -0.45
#